data_e741b4e77b0500b1f6e5f08a418d6d26
#
_entry.id   e741b4e77b0500b1f6e5f08a418d6d26
#
_cell.length_a   1.000
_cell.length_b   1.000
_cell.length_c   1.000
_cell.angle_alpha   90.00
_cell.angle_beta   90.00
_cell.angle_gamma   90.00
#
_symmetry.space_group_name_H-M   'P 1'
#
loop_
_entity.id
_entity.type
_entity.pdbx_description
1 polymer ?
#
loop_
_entity_poly.entity_id
_entity_poly.type
_entity_poly.pdbx_seq_one_letter_code
_entity_poly.pdbx_strand_id
1 'polypeptide(L)'
;MSGGPLAGIRVLDATGVIVGPTATLLLAEQGAEVIKVEPPEGDLMRRLGGKARQPGMSPKFLHFNRNKRSIVLDLKSEAGRAVMRRLAARTDVFVSNMRARALAALGLDWASMAALNPKMIHCTISGFASGGPYDGAPAYDTIIQGLSGVAACFQRQTGEPRFAPFVLTDHIVGIVAAQAICAALVGRGRDGAGQAIEVPMFENAAAFVLSEHMGQRTFGPEGEFGDPRIMTPDARPLPTRDGHICVSANTDAQARGFFDAIGRPELKEDPRFRSVGARLENVAAYFRVRTEAMAARTTDEWLPLLRRHDVPAMRFHTLESLLDDPQLRGSGTLTEEPEQHTEETMLGLRHANRYSGSGAAPSRLAPRLDEDGEAILRELGYSETERTALRGRGGSGS
;
A
#
# COMPACT_ATOMS: atom_id res chain seq x y z
N MET A 1 11.83 25.69 3.85
CA MET A 1 12.20 24.36 4.42
C MET A 1 11.91 23.33 3.35
N SER A 2 12.94 22.73 2.78
CA SER A 2 12.84 21.68 1.77
C SER A 2 12.77 20.34 2.48
N GLY A 3 11.63 19.64 2.45
CA GLY A 3 11.63 18.33 3.05
C GLY A 3 10.28 17.77 3.47
N GLY A 4 9.20 17.90 2.72
CA GLY A 4 7.95 17.20 3.02
C GLY A 4 7.30 17.48 4.40
N PRO A 5 6.06 17.05 4.62
CA PRO A 5 5.33 17.35 5.87
C PRO A 5 5.87 16.63 7.12
N LEU A 6 6.63 15.54 6.94
CA LEU A 6 7.27 14.79 8.04
C LEU A 6 8.77 15.09 8.18
N ALA A 7 9.25 16.20 7.60
CA ALA A 7 10.65 16.62 7.77
C ALA A 7 11.02 16.76 9.25
N GLY A 8 12.14 16.15 9.65
CA GLY A 8 12.62 16.12 11.04
C GLY A 8 12.07 14.95 11.88
N ILE A 9 11.14 14.14 11.35
CA ILE A 9 10.69 12.91 11.99
C ILE A 9 11.65 11.77 11.63
N ARG A 10 12.10 11.02 12.65
CA ARG A 10 12.95 9.84 12.51
C ARG A 10 12.16 8.56 12.73
N VAL A 11 12.22 7.67 11.75
CA VAL A 11 11.54 6.37 11.77
C VAL A 11 12.56 5.24 11.79
N LEU A 12 12.45 4.36 12.77
CA LEU A 12 13.22 3.12 12.88
C LEU A 12 12.36 1.98 12.31
N ASP A 13 12.72 1.53 11.12
CA ASP A 13 12.00 0.50 10.36
C ASP A 13 12.61 -0.88 10.64
N ALA A 14 12.01 -1.64 11.54
CA ALA A 14 12.33 -3.03 11.82
C ALA A 14 11.33 -3.99 11.16
N THR A 15 10.89 -3.65 9.94
CA THR A 15 9.92 -4.43 9.17
C THR A 15 10.56 -5.17 8.00
N GLY A 16 9.86 -6.15 7.48
CA GLY A 16 10.26 -6.87 6.29
C GLY A 16 9.06 -7.23 5.40
N VAL A 17 9.34 -7.76 4.24
CA VAL A 17 8.41 -8.21 3.20
C VAL A 17 7.70 -7.03 2.53
N ILE A 18 6.40 -6.78 2.77
CA ILE A 18 5.63 -5.74 2.04
C ILE A 18 4.88 -4.81 3.00
N VAL A 19 4.06 -5.34 3.92
CA VAL A 19 3.11 -4.52 4.71
C VAL A 19 3.81 -3.41 5.50
N GLY A 20 4.86 -3.74 6.24
CA GLY A 20 5.65 -2.78 7.00
C GLY A 20 6.47 -1.83 6.11
N PRO A 21 7.23 -2.36 5.13
CA PRO A 21 7.93 -1.53 4.16
C PRO A 21 7.03 -0.55 3.39
N THR A 22 5.76 -0.90 3.10
CA THR A 22 4.77 0.02 2.54
C THR A 22 4.49 1.18 3.48
N ALA A 23 4.25 0.90 4.77
CA ALA A 23 3.99 1.95 5.75
C ALA A 23 5.19 2.91 5.88
N THR A 24 6.39 2.36 6.04
CA THR A 24 7.60 3.17 6.23
C THR A 24 8.06 3.89 4.95
N LEU A 25 7.77 3.34 3.76
CA LEU A 25 7.94 4.05 2.49
C LEU A 25 7.06 5.30 2.42
N LEU A 26 5.77 5.17 2.77
CA LEU A 26 4.85 6.31 2.75
C LEU A 26 5.31 7.43 3.69
N LEU A 27 5.89 7.09 4.85
CA LEU A 27 6.47 8.09 5.75
C LEU A 27 7.74 8.72 5.16
N ALA A 28 8.61 7.92 4.55
CA ALA A 28 9.83 8.40 3.87
C ALA A 28 9.50 9.35 2.71
N GLU A 29 8.50 9.02 1.90
CA GLU A 29 8.04 9.85 0.77
C GLU A 29 7.36 11.15 1.22
N GLN A 30 6.96 11.24 2.49
CA GLN A 30 6.50 12.46 3.14
C GLN A 30 7.62 13.23 3.84
N GLY A 31 8.87 12.79 3.73
CA GLY A 31 10.05 13.50 4.23
C GLY A 31 10.59 13.03 5.58
N ALA A 32 10.07 11.95 6.16
CA ALA A 32 10.68 11.34 7.34
C ALA A 32 12.04 10.71 7.01
N GLU A 33 12.99 10.80 7.93
CA GLU A 33 14.24 10.04 7.88
C GLU A 33 13.95 8.61 8.32
N VAL A 34 14.03 7.64 7.39
CA VAL A 34 13.75 6.23 7.68
C VAL A 34 15.05 5.43 7.68
N ILE A 35 15.35 4.79 8.81
CA ILE A 35 16.46 3.85 8.96
C ILE A 35 15.88 2.44 9.03
N LYS A 36 16.12 1.67 7.96
CA LYS A 36 15.76 0.26 7.89
C LYS A 36 16.83 -0.59 8.54
N VAL A 37 16.43 -1.32 9.59
CA VAL A 37 17.28 -2.31 10.26
C VAL A 37 17.03 -3.68 9.63
N GLU A 38 18.08 -4.29 9.13
CA GLU A 38 18.01 -5.58 8.45
C GLU A 38 18.85 -6.63 9.21
N PRO A 39 18.44 -7.92 9.20
CA PRO A 39 19.31 -9.00 9.66
C PRO A 39 20.50 -9.17 8.71
N PRO A 40 21.54 -9.95 9.08
CA PRO A 40 22.71 -10.17 8.23
C PRO A 40 22.40 -10.70 6.83
N GLU A 41 21.36 -11.51 6.70
CA GLU A 41 20.86 -12.04 5.41
C GLU A 41 20.03 -11.05 4.61
N GLY A 42 19.70 -9.89 5.16
CA GLY A 42 18.85 -8.87 4.56
C GLY A 42 17.37 -9.23 4.58
N ASP A 43 16.54 -8.26 4.17
CA ASP A 43 15.09 -8.46 3.95
C ASP A 43 14.86 -9.56 2.91
N LEU A 44 13.86 -10.42 3.15
CA LEU A 44 13.46 -11.48 2.23
C LEU A 44 13.15 -10.94 0.82
N MET A 45 12.58 -9.74 0.71
CA MET A 45 12.27 -9.11 -0.58
C MET A 45 13.50 -8.78 -1.42
N ARG A 46 14.68 -8.70 -0.85
CA ARG A 46 15.92 -8.56 -1.63
C ARG A 46 16.12 -9.71 -2.63
N ARG A 47 15.56 -10.88 -2.30
CA ARG A 47 15.70 -12.13 -3.10
C ARG A 47 14.38 -12.61 -3.72
N LEU A 48 13.25 -12.45 -3.00
CA LEU A 48 11.95 -12.97 -3.42
C LEU A 48 11.19 -12.00 -4.35
N GLY A 49 11.60 -10.76 -4.46
CA GLY A 49 10.88 -9.70 -5.15
C GLY A 49 10.95 -9.67 -6.68
N GLY A 50 11.37 -10.75 -7.33
CA GLY A 50 11.59 -10.86 -8.78
C GLY A 50 13.07 -10.92 -9.15
N LYS A 51 13.36 -11.17 -10.45
CA LYS A 51 14.73 -11.26 -10.95
C LYS A 51 15.41 -9.89 -10.86
N ALA A 52 16.48 -9.81 -10.12
CA ALA A 52 17.29 -8.62 -9.94
C ALA A 52 18.40 -8.51 -11.01
N ARG A 53 18.75 -7.28 -11.42
CA ARG A 53 19.96 -7.01 -12.20
C ARG A 53 21.22 -7.07 -11.32
N GLN A 54 21.09 -6.61 -10.06
CA GLN A 54 22.15 -6.64 -9.05
C GLN A 54 21.75 -7.54 -7.89
N PRO A 55 22.68 -8.28 -7.29
CA PRO A 55 22.40 -9.12 -6.12
C PRO A 55 21.72 -8.34 -4.97
N GLY A 56 20.63 -8.87 -4.45
CA GLY A 56 19.91 -8.25 -3.34
C GLY A 56 19.08 -7.01 -3.67
N MET A 57 18.94 -6.64 -4.97
CA MET A 57 18.20 -5.46 -5.42
C MET A 57 17.03 -5.88 -6.32
N SER A 58 16.13 -6.72 -5.81
CA SER A 58 14.96 -7.15 -6.56
C SER A 58 14.03 -5.97 -6.90
N PRO A 59 13.24 -6.03 -8.00
CA PRO A 59 12.29 -4.97 -8.35
C PRO A 59 11.35 -4.58 -7.21
N LYS A 60 10.79 -5.55 -6.47
CA LYS A 60 9.92 -5.22 -5.32
C LYS A 60 10.70 -4.52 -4.21
N PHE A 61 11.90 -4.98 -3.88
CA PHE A 61 12.71 -4.30 -2.87
C PHE A 61 12.99 -2.85 -3.28
N LEU A 62 13.35 -2.61 -4.53
CA LEU A 62 13.59 -1.27 -5.08
C LEU A 62 12.38 -0.36 -4.90
N HIS A 63 11.17 -0.83 -5.21
CA HIS A 63 9.96 -0.01 -5.13
C HIS A 63 9.47 0.24 -3.69
N PHE A 64 9.64 -0.73 -2.77
CA PHE A 64 9.14 -0.60 -1.39
C PHE A 64 10.13 0.01 -0.39
N ASN A 65 11.40 0.21 -0.78
CA ASN A 65 12.41 0.69 0.15
C ASN A 65 13.17 1.94 -0.32
N ARG A 66 12.63 2.66 -1.32
CA ARG A 66 13.14 3.99 -1.68
C ARG A 66 13.12 4.94 -0.48
N ASN A 67 13.96 5.95 -0.54
CA ASN A 67 14.06 7.02 0.47
C ASN A 67 14.44 6.51 1.87
N LYS A 68 14.90 5.25 2.01
CA LYS A 68 15.37 4.69 3.26
C LYS A 68 16.89 4.63 3.30
N ARG A 69 17.44 4.59 4.51
CA ARG A 69 18.83 4.24 4.82
C ARG A 69 18.84 2.81 5.35
N SER A 70 19.88 2.02 5.08
CA SER A 70 20.02 0.63 5.54
C SER A 70 21.18 0.45 6.48
N ILE A 71 20.93 -0.26 7.58
CA ILE A 71 21.94 -0.79 8.49
C ILE A 71 21.67 -2.26 8.79
N VAL A 72 22.69 -3.09 8.75
CA VAL A 72 22.62 -4.50 9.17
C VAL A 72 22.93 -4.62 10.67
N LEU A 73 22.01 -5.24 11.41
CA LEU A 73 22.21 -5.55 12.82
C LEU A 73 21.83 -7.01 13.11
N ASP A 74 22.77 -7.78 13.63
CA ASP A 74 22.46 -9.08 14.24
C ASP A 74 21.84 -8.86 15.63
N LEU A 75 20.53 -8.82 15.71
CA LEU A 75 19.80 -8.63 16.97
C LEU A 75 19.88 -9.83 17.92
N LYS A 76 20.43 -10.97 17.48
CA LYS A 76 20.76 -12.09 18.37
C LYS A 76 22.01 -11.79 19.22
N SER A 77 22.89 -10.95 18.71
CA SER A 77 24.09 -10.50 19.42
C SER A 77 23.79 -9.34 20.39
N GLU A 78 24.52 -9.27 21.51
CA GLU A 78 24.40 -8.13 22.43
C GLU A 78 24.87 -6.82 21.78
N ALA A 79 25.90 -6.90 20.94
CA ALA A 79 26.40 -5.75 20.20
C ALA A 79 25.35 -5.14 19.27
N GLY A 80 24.64 -5.97 18.49
CA GLY A 80 23.54 -5.52 17.62
C GLY A 80 22.38 -4.92 18.41
N ARG A 81 22.00 -5.56 19.56
CA ARG A 81 20.98 -4.99 20.45
C ARG A 81 21.40 -3.65 21.07
N ALA A 82 22.69 -3.48 21.41
CA ALA A 82 23.19 -2.21 21.93
C ALA A 82 23.08 -1.07 20.91
N VAL A 83 23.38 -1.35 19.62
CA VAL A 83 23.17 -0.38 18.53
C VAL A 83 21.69 -0.06 18.39
N MET A 84 20.82 -1.08 18.39
CA MET A 84 19.38 -0.92 18.28
C MET A 84 18.80 -0.04 19.40
N ARG A 85 19.23 -0.22 20.65
CA ARG A 85 18.82 0.64 21.78
C ARG A 85 19.26 2.10 21.59
N ARG A 86 20.48 2.35 21.08
CA ARG A 86 20.94 3.72 20.78
C ARG A 86 20.15 4.38 19.65
N LEU A 87 19.77 3.62 18.64
CA LEU A 87 18.86 4.09 17.58
C LEU A 87 17.50 4.44 18.17
N ALA A 88 16.89 3.53 18.92
CA ALA A 88 15.59 3.71 19.54
C ALA A 88 15.51 4.96 20.43
N ALA A 89 16.55 5.25 21.22
CA ALA A 89 16.59 6.44 22.06
C ALA A 89 16.54 7.77 21.30
N ARG A 90 16.82 7.76 19.99
CA ARG A 90 16.86 8.96 19.12
C ARG A 90 15.77 8.97 18.04
N THR A 91 14.82 8.06 18.13
CA THR A 91 13.81 7.80 17.10
C THR A 91 12.45 8.28 17.54
N ASP A 92 11.71 8.91 16.64
CA ASP A 92 10.33 9.38 16.88
C ASP A 92 9.30 8.26 16.74
N VAL A 93 9.54 7.35 15.79
CA VAL A 93 8.63 6.28 15.42
C VAL A 93 9.39 4.98 15.26
N PHE A 94 8.98 3.94 15.96
CA PHE A 94 9.43 2.57 15.72
C PHE A 94 8.32 1.79 15.03
N VAL A 95 8.64 1.08 13.94
CA VAL A 95 7.69 0.25 13.20
C VAL A 95 8.24 -1.17 13.09
N SER A 96 7.40 -2.16 13.42
CA SER A 96 7.78 -3.57 13.28
C SER A 96 6.58 -4.43 12.87
N ASN A 97 6.84 -5.48 12.08
CA ASN A 97 5.89 -6.55 11.83
C ASN A 97 6.40 -7.92 12.36
N MET A 98 7.31 -7.88 13.31
CA MET A 98 7.74 -9.05 14.08
C MET A 98 6.64 -9.47 15.06
N ARG A 99 6.57 -10.78 15.34
CA ARG A 99 5.64 -11.30 16.35
C ARG A 99 5.95 -10.74 17.74
N ALA A 100 4.92 -10.48 18.54
CA ALA A 100 5.04 -9.90 19.88
C ALA A 100 6.05 -10.65 20.77
N ARG A 101 6.06 -12.00 20.73
CA ARG A 101 7.03 -12.82 21.46
C ARG A 101 8.48 -12.55 21.04
N ALA A 102 8.71 -12.32 19.75
CA ALA A 102 10.06 -12.01 19.25
C ALA A 102 10.49 -10.60 19.68
N LEU A 103 9.59 -9.62 19.59
CA LEU A 103 9.85 -8.26 20.09
C LEU A 103 10.20 -8.26 21.57
N ALA A 104 9.42 -8.95 22.41
CA ALA A 104 9.71 -9.06 23.85
C ALA A 104 11.07 -9.72 24.13
N ALA A 105 11.39 -10.81 23.43
CA ALA A 105 12.68 -11.50 23.58
C ALA A 105 13.89 -10.63 23.20
N LEU A 106 13.69 -9.63 22.31
CA LEU A 106 14.72 -8.70 21.86
C LEU A 106 14.74 -7.39 22.67
N GLY A 107 13.79 -7.19 23.60
CA GLY A 107 13.61 -5.91 24.32
C GLY A 107 13.13 -4.78 23.41
N LEU A 108 12.36 -5.11 22.39
CA LEU A 108 11.79 -4.18 21.41
C LEU A 108 10.26 -4.03 21.56
N ASP A 109 9.68 -4.60 22.60
CA ASP A 109 8.28 -4.38 22.98
C ASP A 109 8.07 -2.95 23.50
N TRP A 110 6.79 -2.53 23.55
CA TRP A 110 6.44 -1.18 23.98
C TRP A 110 7.03 -0.79 25.35
N ALA A 111 6.94 -1.66 26.36
CA ALA A 111 7.42 -1.34 27.70
C ALA A 111 8.93 -1.06 27.73
N SER A 112 9.71 -1.89 27.04
CA SER A 112 11.16 -1.74 26.90
C SER A 112 11.53 -0.48 26.12
N MET A 113 10.83 -0.22 25.01
CA MET A 113 11.12 0.92 24.14
C MET A 113 10.68 2.25 24.74
N ALA A 114 9.54 2.29 25.44
CA ALA A 114 9.07 3.48 26.16
C ALA A 114 9.99 3.89 27.32
N ALA A 115 10.62 2.92 27.95
CA ALA A 115 11.65 3.20 28.98
C ALA A 115 12.89 3.91 28.40
N LEU A 116 13.22 3.65 27.13
CA LEU A 116 14.32 4.34 26.43
C LEU A 116 13.89 5.70 25.90
N ASN A 117 12.66 5.79 25.38
CA ASN A 117 12.13 7.01 24.81
C ASN A 117 10.59 7.11 25.02
N PRO A 118 10.13 7.76 26.08
CA PRO A 118 8.70 7.85 26.43
C PRO A 118 7.88 8.69 25.42
N LYS A 119 8.54 9.38 24.49
CA LYS A 119 7.88 10.15 23.43
C LYS A 119 7.75 9.36 22.12
N MET A 120 8.23 8.12 22.07
CA MET A 120 8.21 7.30 20.86
C MET A 120 6.78 6.90 20.50
N ILE A 121 6.47 6.89 19.21
CA ILE A 121 5.31 6.17 18.65
C ILE A 121 5.79 4.77 18.30
N HIS A 122 5.25 3.76 18.96
CA HIS A 122 5.62 2.35 18.76
C HIS A 122 4.51 1.65 17.99
N CYS A 123 4.73 1.39 16.71
CA CYS A 123 3.74 0.74 15.82
C CYS A 123 4.11 -0.71 15.56
N THR A 124 3.21 -1.62 15.91
CA THR A 124 3.30 -3.04 15.55
C THR A 124 2.23 -3.42 14.55
N ILE A 125 2.62 -4.05 13.45
CA ILE A 125 1.71 -4.61 12.46
C ILE A 125 1.66 -6.11 12.68
N SER A 126 0.51 -6.62 13.11
CA SER A 126 0.28 -8.03 13.43
C SER A 126 -0.67 -8.68 12.46
N GLY A 127 -0.65 -10.01 12.34
CA GLY A 127 -1.65 -10.73 11.54
C GLY A 127 -3.06 -10.57 12.10
N PHE A 128 -3.18 -10.57 13.44
CA PHE A 128 -4.44 -10.56 14.19
C PHE A 128 -4.30 -9.68 15.42
N ALA A 129 -5.42 -9.13 15.90
CA ALA A 129 -5.46 -8.36 17.13
C ALA A 129 -5.06 -9.21 18.34
N SER A 130 -4.31 -8.59 19.25
CA SER A 130 -3.88 -9.22 20.51
C SER A 130 -5.10 -9.57 21.39
N GLY A 131 -4.98 -10.70 22.13
CA GLY A 131 -6.03 -11.20 23.00
C GLY A 131 -7.21 -11.89 22.29
N GLY A 132 -7.19 -11.95 20.96
CA GLY A 132 -8.20 -12.67 20.18
C GLY A 132 -7.85 -14.15 19.99
N PRO A 133 -8.78 -14.94 19.40
CA PRO A 133 -8.57 -16.39 19.20
C PRO A 133 -7.40 -16.73 18.28
N TYR A 134 -6.97 -15.82 17.43
CA TYR A 134 -5.88 -16.00 16.47
C TYR A 134 -4.60 -15.25 16.87
N ASP A 135 -4.55 -14.71 18.09
CA ASP A 135 -3.38 -13.98 18.57
C ASP A 135 -2.09 -14.79 18.41
N GLY A 136 -1.06 -14.16 17.85
CA GLY A 136 0.24 -14.78 17.58
C GLY A 136 0.29 -15.79 16.43
N ALA A 137 -0.84 -16.10 15.78
CA ALA A 137 -0.85 -16.96 14.61
C ALA A 137 -0.09 -16.32 13.43
N PRO A 138 0.60 -17.14 12.60
CA PRO A 138 1.28 -16.63 11.41
C PRO A 138 0.28 -16.19 10.36
N ALA A 139 0.52 -15.04 9.75
CA ALA A 139 -0.29 -14.54 8.64
C ALA A 139 0.59 -13.95 7.54
N TYR A 140 0.13 -14.13 6.31
CA TYR A 140 0.60 -13.46 5.11
C TYR A 140 -0.62 -12.98 4.32
N ASP A 141 -0.40 -12.10 3.38
CA ASP A 141 -1.45 -11.48 2.57
C ASP A 141 -2.54 -12.45 2.08
N THR A 142 -2.17 -13.58 1.48
CA THR A 142 -3.15 -14.56 0.97
C THR A 142 -4.00 -15.21 2.06
N ILE A 143 -3.44 -15.41 3.26
CA ILE A 143 -4.20 -15.88 4.42
C ILE A 143 -5.24 -14.83 4.82
N ILE A 144 -4.82 -13.57 4.88
CA ILE A 144 -5.70 -12.46 5.24
C ILE A 144 -6.76 -12.23 4.15
N GLN A 145 -6.42 -12.29 2.86
CA GLN A 145 -7.42 -12.20 1.77
C GLN A 145 -8.49 -13.30 1.88
N GLY A 146 -8.09 -14.52 2.24
CA GLY A 146 -9.02 -15.63 2.44
C GLY A 146 -9.96 -15.38 3.63
N LEU A 147 -9.40 -14.97 4.77
CA LEU A 147 -10.14 -14.77 6.02
C LEU A 147 -11.03 -13.52 6.01
N SER A 148 -10.58 -12.43 5.41
CA SER A 148 -11.29 -11.13 5.43
C SER A 148 -12.47 -11.04 4.46
N GLY A 149 -12.68 -12.07 3.63
CA GLY A 149 -13.77 -12.06 2.65
C GLY A 149 -13.40 -11.56 1.26
N VAL A 150 -12.18 -11.08 1.01
CA VAL A 150 -11.73 -10.67 -0.33
C VAL A 150 -11.92 -11.78 -1.35
N ALA A 151 -11.46 -13.01 -1.05
CA ALA A 151 -11.62 -14.14 -1.96
C ALA A 151 -13.10 -14.52 -2.18
N ALA A 152 -13.96 -14.33 -1.17
CA ALA A 152 -15.39 -14.57 -1.27
C ALA A 152 -16.10 -13.52 -2.14
N CYS A 153 -15.61 -12.27 -2.18
CA CYS A 153 -16.13 -11.26 -3.12
C CYS A 153 -15.88 -11.70 -4.57
N PHE A 154 -14.69 -12.20 -4.89
CA PHE A 154 -14.40 -12.79 -6.21
C PHE A 154 -15.27 -14.00 -6.50
N GLN A 155 -15.47 -14.89 -5.53
CA GLN A 155 -16.37 -16.04 -5.71
C GLN A 155 -17.80 -15.62 -6.06
N ARG A 156 -18.33 -14.60 -5.42
CA ARG A 156 -19.67 -14.07 -5.74
C ARG A 156 -19.72 -13.45 -7.14
N GLN A 157 -18.65 -12.77 -7.54
CA GLN A 157 -18.56 -12.12 -8.85
C GLN A 157 -18.34 -13.11 -9.99
N THR A 158 -17.48 -14.12 -9.82
CA THR A 158 -16.98 -14.97 -10.91
C THR A 158 -17.40 -16.44 -10.81
N GLY A 159 -18.00 -16.85 -9.71
CA GLY A 159 -18.34 -18.24 -9.40
C GLY A 159 -17.25 -19.04 -8.68
N GLU A 160 -16.01 -18.54 -8.63
CA GLU A 160 -14.87 -19.23 -8.01
C GLU A 160 -14.14 -18.30 -7.02
N PRO A 161 -13.70 -18.81 -5.85
CA PRO A 161 -12.87 -18.04 -4.94
C PRO A 161 -11.51 -17.77 -5.57
N ARG A 162 -11.07 -16.50 -5.58
CA ARG A 162 -9.78 -16.08 -6.11
C ARG A 162 -9.14 -15.02 -5.22
N PHE A 163 -7.84 -15.02 -5.14
CA PHE A 163 -7.11 -13.90 -4.56
C PHE A 163 -6.99 -12.75 -5.58
N ALA A 164 -6.97 -11.52 -5.10
CA ALA A 164 -6.51 -10.39 -5.90
C ALA A 164 -5.09 -10.70 -6.42
N PRO A 165 -4.77 -10.41 -7.70
CA PRO A 165 -3.47 -10.76 -8.30
C PRO A 165 -2.33 -9.85 -7.82
N PHE A 166 -2.44 -9.27 -6.66
CA PHE A 166 -1.44 -8.47 -5.93
C PHE A 166 -1.69 -8.61 -4.43
N VAL A 167 -0.69 -8.26 -3.61
CA VAL A 167 -0.76 -8.38 -2.14
C VAL A 167 -1.63 -7.26 -1.55
N LEU A 168 -2.94 -7.37 -1.81
CA LEU A 168 -3.96 -6.34 -1.55
C LEU A 168 -4.00 -5.92 -0.08
N THR A 169 -4.03 -6.90 0.83
CA THR A 169 -4.18 -6.64 2.26
C THR A 169 -2.91 -6.04 2.86
N ASP A 170 -1.73 -6.43 2.37
CA ASP A 170 -0.46 -5.79 2.74
C ASP A 170 -0.46 -4.30 2.39
N HIS A 171 -0.96 -3.93 1.19
CA HIS A 171 -1.06 -2.52 0.78
C HIS A 171 -2.06 -1.76 1.64
N ILE A 172 -3.28 -2.28 1.82
CA ILE A 172 -4.32 -1.63 2.62
C ILE A 172 -3.81 -1.38 4.03
N VAL A 173 -3.29 -2.41 4.68
CA VAL A 173 -2.85 -2.32 6.09
C VAL A 173 -1.60 -1.47 6.23
N GLY A 174 -0.69 -1.50 5.25
CA GLY A 174 0.46 -0.59 5.21
C GLY A 174 0.05 0.89 5.16
N ILE A 175 -0.98 1.23 4.36
CA ILE A 175 -1.54 2.59 4.30
C ILE A 175 -2.20 2.94 5.65
N VAL A 176 -2.98 2.04 6.24
CA VAL A 176 -3.62 2.24 7.57
C VAL A 176 -2.56 2.46 8.65
N ALA A 177 -1.47 1.68 8.63
CA ALA A 177 -0.37 1.86 9.58
C ALA A 177 0.30 3.22 9.45
N ALA A 178 0.59 3.68 8.22
CA ALA A 178 1.15 5.01 7.98
C ALA A 178 0.19 6.11 8.47
N GLN A 179 -1.11 5.98 8.19
CA GLN A 179 -2.15 6.90 8.67
C GLN A 179 -2.22 6.95 10.21
N ALA A 180 -2.23 5.78 10.88
CA ALA A 180 -2.27 5.68 12.33
C ALA A 180 -1.02 6.31 12.99
N ILE A 181 0.16 6.12 12.39
CA ILE A 181 1.41 6.75 12.84
C ILE A 181 1.31 8.28 12.72
N CYS A 182 0.84 8.80 11.57
CA CYS A 182 0.65 10.24 11.39
C CYS A 182 -0.34 10.84 12.42
N ALA A 183 -1.46 10.15 12.68
CA ALA A 183 -2.43 10.55 13.70
C ALA A 183 -1.82 10.58 15.10
N ALA A 184 -1.01 9.56 15.45
CA ALA A 184 -0.32 9.51 16.73
C ALA A 184 0.75 10.61 16.88
N LEU A 185 1.47 10.95 15.81
CA LEU A 185 2.40 12.09 15.79
C LEU A 185 1.69 13.43 16.03
N VAL A 186 0.50 13.62 15.45
CA VAL A 186 -0.34 14.80 15.74
C VAL A 186 -0.78 14.82 17.21
N GLY A 187 -1.22 13.67 17.75
CA GLY A 187 -1.55 13.52 19.18
C GLY A 187 -0.35 13.88 20.07
N ARG A 188 0.81 13.30 19.80
CA ARG A 188 2.06 13.58 20.50
C ARG A 188 2.43 15.08 20.47
N GLY A 189 2.16 15.76 19.36
CA GLY A 189 2.41 17.21 19.24
C GLY A 189 1.59 18.03 20.23
N ARG A 190 0.42 17.54 20.67
CA ARG A 190 -0.43 18.19 21.68
C ARG A 190 -0.07 17.79 23.11
N ASP A 191 0.12 16.51 23.34
CA ASP A 191 0.20 15.93 24.69
C ASP A 191 1.63 15.68 25.16
N GLY A 192 2.59 15.71 24.23
CA GLY A 192 4.02 15.46 24.50
C GLY A 192 4.38 14.00 24.79
N ALA A 193 3.42 13.09 24.79
CA ALA A 193 3.60 11.67 25.12
C ALA A 193 3.61 10.77 23.89
N GLY A 194 4.45 9.72 23.94
CA GLY A 194 4.39 8.62 22.97
C GLY A 194 3.28 7.62 23.30
N GLN A 195 3.06 6.67 22.38
CA GLN A 195 2.08 5.60 22.58
C GLN A 195 2.41 4.36 21.75
N ALA A 196 1.84 3.22 22.14
CA ALA A 196 1.80 2.03 21.32
C ALA A 196 0.59 2.08 20.37
N ILE A 197 0.80 1.58 19.15
CA ILE A 197 -0.23 1.37 18.14
C ILE A 197 -0.14 -0.09 17.71
N GLU A 198 -1.25 -0.80 17.76
CA GLU A 198 -1.40 -2.10 17.14
C GLU A 198 -2.22 -1.95 15.86
N VAL A 199 -1.71 -2.50 14.75
CA VAL A 199 -2.38 -2.49 13.44
C VAL A 199 -2.56 -3.94 12.98
N PRO A 200 -3.67 -4.60 13.36
CA PRO A 200 -3.94 -5.98 12.99
C PRO A 200 -4.43 -6.07 11.55
N MET A 201 -3.83 -6.97 10.76
CA MET A 201 -4.12 -7.09 9.33
C MET A 201 -5.52 -7.61 9.07
N PHE A 202 -5.94 -8.65 9.79
CA PHE A 202 -7.23 -9.29 9.56
C PHE A 202 -8.39 -8.35 9.83
N GLU A 203 -8.40 -7.69 10.99
CA GLU A 203 -9.49 -6.81 11.41
C GLU A 203 -9.61 -5.59 10.49
N ASN A 204 -8.48 -5.01 10.07
CA ASN A 204 -8.48 -3.90 9.13
C ASN A 204 -8.96 -4.32 7.73
N ALA A 205 -8.52 -5.48 7.23
CA ALA A 205 -8.97 -6.00 5.94
C ALA A 205 -10.45 -6.42 5.98
N ALA A 206 -10.90 -7.04 7.07
CA ALA A 206 -12.32 -7.38 7.27
C ALA A 206 -13.20 -6.14 7.34
N ALA A 207 -12.77 -5.10 8.07
CA ALA A 207 -13.48 -3.83 8.12
C ALA A 207 -13.57 -3.16 6.74
N PHE A 208 -12.49 -3.21 5.95
CA PHE A 208 -12.48 -2.72 4.57
C PHE A 208 -13.54 -3.42 3.71
N VAL A 209 -13.60 -4.76 3.74
CA VAL A 209 -14.57 -5.53 2.96
C VAL A 209 -15.99 -5.32 3.46
N LEU A 210 -16.21 -5.39 4.78
CA LEU A 210 -17.54 -5.33 5.37
C LEU A 210 -18.15 -3.93 5.31
N SER A 211 -17.35 -2.86 5.34
CA SER A 211 -17.85 -1.49 5.19
C SER A 211 -18.59 -1.27 3.87
N GLU A 212 -18.23 -1.99 2.82
CA GLU A 212 -18.89 -1.93 1.51
C GLU A 212 -19.90 -3.05 1.31
N HIS A 213 -19.58 -4.26 1.78
CA HIS A 213 -20.33 -5.47 1.40
C HIS A 213 -21.18 -6.08 2.52
N MET A 214 -21.26 -5.45 3.70
CA MET A 214 -22.23 -5.89 4.72
C MET A 214 -23.68 -5.73 4.22
N GLY A 215 -23.96 -4.72 3.40
CA GLY A 215 -25.23 -4.54 2.69
C GLY A 215 -26.43 -4.56 3.65
N GLN A 216 -27.48 -5.29 3.30
CA GLN A 216 -28.70 -5.42 4.12
C GLN A 216 -28.46 -6.15 5.45
N ARG A 217 -27.37 -6.91 5.58
CA ARG A 217 -26.97 -7.52 6.87
C ARG A 217 -26.71 -6.50 7.97
N THR A 218 -26.47 -5.25 7.63
CA THR A 218 -26.39 -4.15 8.59
C THR A 218 -27.66 -4.05 9.45
N PHE A 219 -28.81 -4.43 8.92
CA PHE A 219 -30.11 -4.29 9.58
C PHE A 219 -30.64 -5.59 10.19
N GLY A 220 -29.97 -6.73 9.96
CA GLY A 220 -30.36 -8.00 10.58
C GLY A 220 -29.92 -9.24 9.79
N PRO A 221 -30.14 -10.43 10.39
CA PRO A 221 -29.65 -11.70 9.87
C PRO A 221 -30.29 -12.15 8.54
N GLU A 222 -31.45 -11.63 8.18
CA GLU A 222 -32.17 -11.98 6.94
C GLU A 222 -31.71 -11.16 5.73
N GLY A 223 -30.87 -10.13 5.94
CA GLY A 223 -30.40 -9.27 4.87
C GLY A 223 -29.37 -9.94 3.97
N GLU A 224 -29.26 -9.47 2.74
CA GLU A 224 -28.26 -9.93 1.76
C GLU A 224 -26.94 -9.19 1.90
N PHE A 225 -25.83 -9.88 1.63
CA PHE A 225 -24.50 -9.30 1.50
C PHE A 225 -24.25 -8.75 0.10
N GLY A 226 -23.47 -7.69 0.04
CA GLY A 226 -22.85 -7.19 -1.17
C GLY A 226 -23.58 -6.03 -1.83
N ASP A 227 -22.86 -5.33 -2.69
CA ASP A 227 -23.41 -4.34 -3.61
C ASP A 227 -23.67 -5.04 -4.96
N PRO A 228 -24.93 -5.13 -5.42
CA PRO A 228 -25.27 -5.82 -6.67
C PRO A 228 -24.64 -5.19 -7.92
N ARG A 229 -24.20 -3.92 -7.83
CA ARG A 229 -23.49 -3.25 -8.94
C ARG A 229 -22.06 -3.73 -9.11
N ILE A 230 -21.43 -4.21 -8.03
CA ILE A 230 -20.02 -4.61 -7.99
C ILE A 230 -19.91 -6.13 -7.99
N MET A 231 -20.77 -6.82 -7.25
CA MET A 231 -20.75 -8.29 -7.13
C MET A 231 -21.47 -9.01 -8.27
N THR A 232 -21.46 -8.46 -9.47
CA THR A 232 -21.99 -9.10 -10.68
C THR A 232 -20.87 -9.42 -11.66
N PRO A 233 -20.95 -10.52 -12.43
CA PRO A 233 -19.99 -10.83 -13.50
C PRO A 233 -19.88 -9.73 -14.57
N ASP A 234 -20.91 -8.89 -14.68
CA ASP A 234 -20.97 -7.80 -15.62
C ASP A 234 -20.23 -6.53 -15.16
N ALA A 235 -19.80 -6.46 -13.89
CA ALA A 235 -18.99 -5.37 -13.36
C ALA A 235 -17.53 -5.49 -13.84
N ARG A 236 -17.31 -5.15 -15.11
CA ARG A 236 -16.01 -5.29 -15.79
C ARG A 236 -15.85 -4.18 -16.84
N PRO A 237 -14.62 -3.91 -17.32
CA PRO A 237 -14.41 -3.08 -18.48
C PRO A 237 -15.25 -3.57 -19.66
N LEU A 238 -15.91 -2.63 -20.35
CA LEU A 238 -16.84 -2.96 -21.44
C LEU A 238 -16.08 -3.21 -22.74
N PRO A 239 -16.45 -4.22 -23.55
CA PRO A 239 -15.79 -4.49 -24.82
C PRO A 239 -16.09 -3.38 -25.84
N THR A 240 -15.09 -2.97 -26.58
CA THR A 240 -15.19 -2.12 -27.76
C THR A 240 -14.76 -2.91 -28.98
N ARG A 241 -14.91 -2.34 -30.20
CA ARG A 241 -14.45 -3.01 -31.42
C ARG A 241 -12.94 -3.28 -31.46
N ASP A 242 -12.15 -2.50 -30.71
CA ASP A 242 -10.69 -2.55 -30.69
C ASP A 242 -10.08 -2.88 -29.31
N GLY A 243 -10.89 -3.26 -28.33
CA GLY A 243 -10.40 -3.60 -27.00
C GLY A 243 -11.44 -3.41 -25.91
N HIS A 244 -11.16 -2.56 -24.92
CA HIS A 244 -12.03 -2.31 -23.78
C HIS A 244 -12.06 -0.83 -23.39
N ILE A 245 -13.16 -0.41 -22.76
CA ILE A 245 -13.36 0.92 -22.21
C ILE A 245 -13.95 0.84 -20.78
N CYS A 246 -13.55 1.74 -19.90
CA CYS A 246 -14.17 1.93 -18.59
C CYS A 246 -15.23 3.04 -18.70
N VAL A 247 -16.50 2.74 -18.33
CA VAL A 247 -17.60 3.69 -18.35
C VAL A 247 -18.35 3.62 -17.03
N SER A 248 -18.66 4.76 -16.42
CA SER A 248 -19.39 4.86 -15.15
C SER A 248 -20.57 5.84 -15.28
N ALA A 249 -21.73 5.35 -15.69
CA ALA A 249 -22.97 6.13 -15.77
C ALA A 249 -23.85 5.84 -14.54
N ASN A 250 -23.47 6.38 -13.37
CA ASN A 250 -24.07 6.03 -12.08
C ASN A 250 -25.25 6.91 -11.69
N THR A 251 -25.18 8.22 -11.96
CA THR A 251 -26.30 9.15 -11.66
C THR A 251 -27.36 9.08 -12.73
N ASP A 252 -28.56 9.61 -12.44
CA ASP A 252 -29.63 9.67 -13.44
C ASP A 252 -29.24 10.54 -14.65
N ALA A 253 -28.57 11.66 -14.43
CA ALA A 253 -28.08 12.52 -15.51
C ALA A 253 -27.06 11.78 -16.41
N GLN A 254 -26.10 11.08 -15.81
CA GLN A 254 -25.09 10.31 -16.55
C GLN A 254 -25.71 9.12 -17.32
N ALA A 255 -26.72 8.45 -16.75
CA ALA A 255 -27.43 7.38 -17.44
C ALA A 255 -28.23 7.91 -18.63
N ARG A 256 -28.90 9.06 -18.47
CA ARG A 256 -29.60 9.73 -19.59
C ARG A 256 -28.63 10.17 -20.68
N GLY A 257 -27.50 10.77 -20.30
CA GLY A 257 -26.42 11.11 -21.24
C GLY A 257 -25.85 9.91 -21.97
N PHE A 258 -25.69 8.79 -21.25
CA PHE A 258 -25.23 7.52 -21.84
C PHE A 258 -26.24 7.01 -22.92
N PHE A 259 -27.55 7.04 -22.65
CA PHE A 259 -28.58 6.63 -23.62
C PHE A 259 -28.59 7.54 -24.87
N ASP A 260 -28.32 8.85 -24.67
CA ASP A 260 -28.12 9.74 -25.81
C ASP A 260 -26.88 9.39 -26.62
N ALA A 261 -25.76 9.19 -25.94
CA ALA A 261 -24.48 8.87 -26.59
C ALA A 261 -24.54 7.57 -27.43
N ILE A 262 -25.28 6.57 -26.97
CA ILE A 262 -25.47 5.31 -27.73
C ILE A 262 -26.61 5.38 -28.77
N GLY A 263 -27.28 6.51 -28.89
CA GLY A 263 -28.40 6.69 -29.87
C GLY A 263 -29.69 5.97 -29.48
N ARG A 264 -29.92 5.75 -28.17
CA ARG A 264 -31.12 5.07 -27.65
C ARG A 264 -31.85 5.92 -26.61
N PRO A 265 -32.32 7.12 -26.99
CA PRO A 265 -32.97 8.06 -26.06
C PRO A 265 -34.27 7.51 -25.44
N GLU A 266 -34.93 6.53 -26.07
CA GLU A 266 -36.12 5.87 -25.56
C GLU A 266 -35.88 5.15 -24.22
N LEU A 267 -34.64 4.73 -23.94
CA LEU A 267 -34.30 4.05 -22.69
C LEU A 267 -34.39 4.99 -21.46
N LYS A 268 -34.46 6.29 -21.66
CA LYS A 268 -34.66 7.25 -20.57
C LYS A 268 -36.01 7.11 -19.88
N GLU A 269 -37.00 6.67 -20.64
CA GLU A 269 -38.36 6.47 -20.15
C GLU A 269 -38.67 5.01 -19.80
N ASP A 270 -37.72 4.10 -20.04
CA ASP A 270 -37.87 2.69 -19.66
C ASP A 270 -37.98 2.58 -18.13
N PRO A 271 -39.07 1.97 -17.61
CA PRO A 271 -39.27 1.80 -16.16
C PRO A 271 -38.09 1.14 -15.43
N ARG A 272 -37.31 0.29 -16.13
CA ARG A 272 -36.17 -0.40 -15.59
C ARG A 272 -34.95 0.52 -15.38
N PHE A 273 -34.86 1.66 -16.09
CA PHE A 273 -33.63 2.47 -16.16
C PHE A 273 -33.80 3.94 -15.77
N ARG A 274 -35.04 4.42 -15.62
CA ARG A 274 -35.39 5.84 -15.43
C ARG A 274 -34.81 6.48 -14.16
N SER A 275 -34.46 5.68 -13.12
CA SER A 275 -33.90 6.15 -11.87
C SER A 275 -32.76 5.26 -11.38
N VAL A 276 -31.93 5.76 -10.46
CA VAL A 276 -30.88 4.97 -9.80
C VAL A 276 -31.47 3.70 -9.15
N GLY A 277 -32.59 3.82 -8.42
CA GLY A 277 -33.24 2.68 -7.78
C GLY A 277 -33.70 1.63 -8.80
N ALA A 278 -34.38 2.05 -9.87
CA ALA A 278 -34.79 1.14 -10.93
C ALA A 278 -33.61 0.41 -11.61
N ARG A 279 -32.49 1.10 -11.81
CA ARG A 279 -31.28 0.48 -12.36
C ARG A 279 -30.63 -0.51 -11.39
N LEU A 280 -30.71 -0.26 -10.09
CA LEU A 280 -30.23 -1.20 -9.06
C LEU A 280 -31.06 -2.49 -9.05
N GLU A 281 -32.37 -2.39 -9.16
CA GLU A 281 -33.27 -3.55 -9.26
C GLU A 281 -33.08 -4.32 -10.58
N ASN A 282 -32.61 -3.65 -11.64
CA ASN A 282 -32.44 -4.20 -12.98
C ASN A 282 -30.97 -4.19 -13.45
N VAL A 283 -30.03 -4.39 -12.54
CA VAL A 283 -28.57 -4.29 -12.77
C VAL A 283 -28.12 -5.09 -13.99
N ALA A 284 -28.50 -6.35 -14.10
CA ALA A 284 -28.10 -7.22 -15.23
C ALA A 284 -28.60 -6.69 -16.60
N ALA A 285 -29.83 -6.20 -16.65
CA ALA A 285 -30.39 -5.61 -17.88
C ALA A 285 -29.66 -4.31 -18.27
N TYR A 286 -29.33 -3.47 -17.25
CA TYR A 286 -28.61 -2.23 -17.49
C TYR A 286 -27.17 -2.47 -17.98
N PHE A 287 -26.45 -3.42 -17.38
CA PHE A 287 -25.10 -3.80 -17.84
C PHE A 287 -25.12 -4.42 -19.23
N ARG A 288 -26.13 -5.23 -19.57
CA ARG A 288 -26.28 -5.80 -20.91
C ARG A 288 -26.42 -4.71 -21.96
N VAL A 289 -27.30 -3.72 -21.77
CA VAL A 289 -27.45 -2.56 -22.69
C VAL A 289 -26.10 -1.86 -22.89
N ARG A 290 -25.33 -1.66 -21.80
CA ARG A 290 -24.01 -1.01 -21.89
C ARG A 290 -23.00 -1.86 -22.68
N THR A 291 -22.92 -3.14 -22.40
CA THR A 291 -21.99 -4.07 -23.07
C THR A 291 -22.29 -4.16 -24.57
N GLU A 292 -23.57 -4.34 -24.95
CA GLU A 292 -23.99 -4.43 -26.35
C GLU A 292 -23.69 -3.14 -27.11
N ALA A 293 -23.99 -1.99 -26.52
CA ALA A 293 -23.75 -0.71 -27.16
C ALA A 293 -22.27 -0.42 -27.41
N MET A 294 -21.42 -0.67 -26.40
CA MET A 294 -19.98 -0.34 -26.49
C MET A 294 -19.25 -1.16 -27.56
N ALA A 295 -19.69 -2.37 -27.87
CA ALA A 295 -19.09 -3.21 -28.90
C ALA A 295 -19.18 -2.64 -30.32
N ALA A 296 -20.07 -1.65 -30.56
CA ALA A 296 -20.36 -1.13 -31.90
C ALA A 296 -19.25 -0.22 -32.47
N ARG A 297 -18.41 0.37 -31.66
CA ARG A 297 -17.39 1.36 -32.06
C ARG A 297 -16.05 1.09 -31.39
N THR A 298 -14.99 1.76 -31.88
CA THR A 298 -13.68 1.77 -31.22
C THR A 298 -13.69 2.63 -29.94
N THR A 299 -12.70 2.43 -29.09
CA THR A 299 -12.52 3.25 -27.89
C THR A 299 -12.36 4.73 -28.24
N ASP A 300 -11.59 5.03 -29.30
CA ASP A 300 -11.36 6.41 -29.75
C ASP A 300 -12.59 7.09 -30.35
N GLU A 301 -13.49 6.33 -30.94
CA GLU A 301 -14.80 6.83 -31.41
C GLU A 301 -15.74 7.10 -30.21
N TRP A 302 -15.69 6.28 -29.14
CA TRP A 302 -16.59 6.41 -27.99
C TRP A 302 -16.20 7.56 -27.05
N LEU A 303 -14.94 7.75 -26.75
CA LEU A 303 -14.49 8.74 -25.75
C LEU A 303 -15.00 10.16 -26.01
N PRO A 304 -14.92 10.72 -27.26
CA PRO A 304 -15.47 12.05 -27.55
C PRO A 304 -17.00 12.10 -27.43
N LEU A 305 -17.71 11.03 -27.82
CA LEU A 305 -19.17 10.97 -27.72
C LEU A 305 -19.62 10.97 -26.26
N LEU A 306 -19.04 10.09 -25.42
CA LEU A 306 -19.37 9.99 -24.00
C LEU A 306 -19.07 11.30 -23.26
N ARG A 307 -17.93 11.92 -23.56
CA ARG A 307 -17.56 13.24 -23.01
C ARG A 307 -18.56 14.34 -23.40
N ARG A 308 -19.05 14.37 -24.65
CA ARG A 308 -20.06 15.34 -25.12
C ARG A 308 -21.35 15.23 -24.32
N HIS A 309 -21.72 14.05 -23.86
CA HIS A 309 -22.90 13.77 -23.08
C HIS A 309 -22.66 13.70 -21.56
N ASP A 310 -21.50 14.19 -21.10
CA ASP A 310 -21.10 14.24 -19.67
C ASP A 310 -21.12 12.86 -18.98
N VAL A 311 -20.73 11.81 -19.72
CA VAL A 311 -20.62 10.45 -19.19
C VAL A 311 -19.15 10.16 -18.85
N PRO A 312 -18.83 9.86 -17.58
CA PRO A 312 -17.48 9.47 -17.20
C PRO A 312 -17.02 8.21 -17.91
N ALA A 313 -15.97 8.35 -18.70
CA ALA A 313 -15.38 7.23 -19.43
C ALA A 313 -13.89 7.46 -19.65
N MET A 314 -13.11 6.37 -19.55
CA MET A 314 -11.67 6.35 -19.80
C MET A 314 -11.27 5.06 -20.51
N ARG A 315 -10.10 5.11 -21.17
CA ARG A 315 -9.47 3.94 -21.77
C ARG A 315 -9.14 2.91 -20.70
N PHE A 316 -9.36 1.64 -21.00
CA PHE A 316 -8.80 0.54 -20.24
C PHE A 316 -7.29 0.40 -20.56
N HIS A 317 -6.46 0.27 -19.56
CA HIS A 317 -5.03 0.01 -19.71
C HIS A 317 -4.67 -1.43 -19.35
N THR A 318 -3.82 -2.05 -20.17
CA THR A 318 -3.00 -3.18 -19.74
C THR A 318 -1.82 -2.66 -18.89
N LEU A 319 -1.05 -3.56 -18.25
CA LEU A 319 0.14 -3.14 -17.50
C LEU A 319 1.18 -2.47 -18.42
N GLU A 320 1.29 -2.94 -19.66
CA GLU A 320 2.20 -2.38 -20.67
C GLU A 320 1.75 -0.99 -21.10
N SER A 321 0.49 -0.83 -21.51
CA SER A 321 -0.01 0.46 -21.99
C SER A 321 -0.14 1.51 -20.90
N LEU A 322 -0.23 1.10 -19.62
CA LEU A 322 -0.24 2.02 -18.49
C LEU A 322 1.09 2.80 -18.36
N LEU A 323 2.21 2.20 -18.75
CA LEU A 323 3.51 2.87 -18.74
C LEU A 323 3.59 4.04 -19.72
N ASP A 324 2.72 4.07 -20.73
CA ASP A 324 2.66 5.12 -21.75
C ASP A 324 1.51 6.13 -21.50
N ASP A 325 0.77 5.97 -20.39
CA ASP A 325 -0.32 6.87 -20.07
C ASP A 325 0.20 8.31 -19.85
N PRO A 326 -0.34 9.31 -20.61
CA PRO A 326 0.16 10.68 -20.56
C PRO A 326 -0.07 11.38 -19.20
N GLN A 327 -1.13 11.00 -18.47
CA GLN A 327 -1.40 11.56 -17.15
C GLN A 327 -0.39 11.00 -16.13
N LEU A 328 -0.10 9.71 -16.19
CA LEU A 328 0.86 9.07 -15.29
C LEU A 328 2.29 9.63 -15.50
N ARG A 329 2.72 9.77 -16.76
CA ARG A 329 4.02 10.39 -17.12
C ARG A 329 4.03 11.88 -16.79
N GLY A 330 3.02 12.63 -17.20
CA GLY A 330 2.92 14.07 -16.99
C GLY A 330 2.79 14.48 -15.52
N SER A 331 2.26 13.62 -14.65
CA SER A 331 2.20 13.86 -13.21
C SER A 331 3.55 13.73 -12.51
N GLY A 332 4.53 13.05 -13.13
CA GLY A 332 5.81 12.70 -12.53
C GLY A 332 5.73 11.55 -11.53
N THR A 333 4.61 10.80 -11.50
CA THR A 333 4.48 9.60 -10.67
C THR A 333 5.33 8.46 -11.22
N LEU A 334 5.36 8.29 -12.55
CA LEU A 334 6.28 7.38 -13.23
C LEU A 334 7.50 8.19 -13.66
N THR A 335 8.69 7.74 -13.27
CA THR A 335 9.97 8.41 -13.56
C THR A 335 10.94 7.43 -14.22
N GLU A 336 11.89 7.98 -14.97
CA GLU A 336 13.09 7.28 -15.38
C GLU A 336 14.24 7.76 -14.49
N GLU A 337 14.89 6.84 -13.82
CA GLU A 337 15.93 7.13 -12.83
C GLU A 337 17.18 6.32 -13.17
N PRO A 338 18.40 6.89 -12.97
CA PRO A 338 19.61 6.09 -13.14
C PRO A 338 19.60 4.94 -12.13
N GLU A 339 19.91 3.74 -12.58
CA GLU A 339 20.13 2.62 -11.67
C GLU A 339 21.45 2.84 -10.94
N GLN A 340 21.47 2.67 -9.62
CA GLN A 340 22.70 2.85 -8.84
C GLN A 340 23.80 1.92 -9.33
N HIS A 341 24.96 2.50 -9.63
CA HIS A 341 26.19 1.79 -9.99
C HIS A 341 26.14 1.04 -11.35
N THR A 342 25.24 1.43 -12.23
CA THR A 342 25.21 1.02 -13.64
C THR A 342 25.02 2.27 -14.51
N GLU A 343 25.29 2.14 -15.81
CA GLU A 343 24.95 3.19 -16.80
C GLU A 343 23.50 3.07 -17.30
N GLU A 344 22.75 2.10 -16.77
CA GLU A 344 21.37 1.82 -17.19
C GLU A 344 20.37 2.68 -16.45
N THR A 345 19.19 2.83 -17.04
CA THR A 345 18.03 3.47 -16.40
C THR A 345 17.04 2.42 -15.89
N MET A 346 16.30 2.79 -14.87
CA MET A 346 15.18 2.02 -14.33
C MET A 346 13.93 2.90 -14.24
N LEU A 347 12.76 2.26 -14.33
CA LEU A 347 11.51 2.94 -14.04
C LEU A 347 11.33 3.03 -12.53
N GLY A 348 11.11 4.26 -12.07
CA GLY A 348 10.80 4.59 -10.68
C GLY A 348 9.35 5.00 -10.51
N LEU A 349 8.84 4.84 -9.29
CA LEU A 349 7.53 5.37 -8.90
C LEU A 349 7.73 6.40 -7.81
N ARG A 350 7.14 7.59 -7.94
CA ARG A 350 7.16 8.63 -6.91
C ARG A 350 5.80 8.77 -6.25
N HIS A 351 5.80 9.27 -5.04
CA HIS A 351 4.58 9.57 -4.31
C HIS A 351 3.73 10.58 -5.11
N ALA A 352 2.46 10.21 -5.35
CA ALA A 352 1.57 11.03 -6.18
C ALA A 352 1.01 12.26 -5.47
N ASN A 353 1.00 12.27 -4.11
CA ASN A 353 0.44 13.38 -3.34
C ASN A 353 1.35 14.60 -3.41
N ARG A 354 0.75 15.79 -3.55
CA ARG A 354 1.44 17.08 -3.62
C ARG A 354 1.00 17.96 -2.45
N TYR A 355 1.95 18.55 -1.78
CA TYR A 355 1.73 19.43 -0.64
C TYR A 355 2.10 20.86 -1.03
N SER A 356 1.15 21.80 -0.94
CA SER A 356 1.38 23.19 -1.32
C SER A 356 2.25 23.98 -0.33
N GLY A 357 2.29 23.54 0.92
CA GLY A 357 3.00 24.24 2.01
C GLY A 357 4.36 23.67 2.39
N SER A 358 4.67 22.45 1.98
CA SER A 358 5.96 21.79 2.21
C SER A 358 6.57 21.37 0.87
N GLY A 359 7.86 21.57 0.70
CA GLY A 359 8.57 21.14 -0.51
C GLY A 359 8.47 19.63 -0.74
N ALA A 360 8.90 19.19 -1.92
CA ALA A 360 9.02 17.77 -2.20
C ALA A 360 10.04 17.11 -1.25
N ALA A 361 9.73 15.90 -0.79
CA ALA A 361 10.71 15.09 -0.06
C ALA A 361 11.91 14.78 -0.96
N PRO A 362 13.11 14.67 -0.42
CA PRO A 362 14.27 14.18 -1.15
C PRO A 362 13.97 12.83 -1.80
N SER A 363 14.41 12.64 -3.03
CA SER A 363 14.31 11.34 -3.71
C SER A 363 15.65 10.62 -3.61
N ARG A 364 15.62 9.42 -3.02
CA ARG A 364 16.76 8.51 -2.94
C ARG A 364 16.33 7.13 -3.43
N LEU A 365 17.19 6.45 -4.15
CA LEU A 365 16.99 5.05 -4.52
C LEU A 365 16.99 4.15 -3.29
N ALA A 366 16.43 2.94 -3.41
CA ALA A 366 16.47 1.96 -2.33
C ALA A 366 17.92 1.60 -1.98
N PRO A 367 18.28 1.50 -0.70
CA PRO A 367 19.66 1.28 -0.30
C PRO A 367 20.13 -0.15 -0.57
N ARG A 368 21.40 -0.33 -0.86
CA ARG A 368 22.06 -1.63 -0.77
C ARG A 368 22.06 -2.10 0.68
N LEU A 369 22.27 -3.39 0.87
CA LEU A 369 22.39 -3.97 2.20
C LEU A 369 23.56 -3.31 2.95
N ASP A 370 23.29 -2.78 4.15
CA ASP A 370 24.25 -2.06 5.01
C ASP A 370 24.89 -0.81 4.37
N GLU A 371 24.29 -0.24 3.34
CA GLU A 371 24.88 0.91 2.62
C GLU A 371 25.22 2.09 3.54
N ASP A 372 24.35 2.33 4.53
CA ASP A 372 24.50 3.46 5.44
C ASP A 372 25.05 3.06 6.82
N GLY A 373 25.38 1.78 7.04
CA GLY A 373 25.76 1.26 8.35
C GLY A 373 26.91 2.04 9.01
N GLU A 374 27.98 2.32 8.25
CA GLU A 374 29.13 3.09 8.74
C GLU A 374 28.75 4.52 9.14
N ALA A 375 27.96 5.19 8.33
CA ALA A 375 27.51 6.55 8.59
C ALA A 375 26.59 6.62 9.82
N ILE A 376 25.65 5.67 9.93
CA ILE A 376 24.72 5.57 11.05
C ILE A 376 25.46 5.29 12.36
N LEU A 377 26.42 4.36 12.38
CA LEU A 377 27.21 4.08 13.57
C LEU A 377 28.03 5.30 14.01
N ARG A 378 28.60 6.06 13.06
CA ARG A 378 29.32 7.30 13.36
C ARG A 378 28.39 8.37 13.94
N GLU A 379 27.18 8.55 13.41
CA GLU A 379 26.15 9.46 13.92
C GLU A 379 25.70 9.08 15.35
N LEU A 380 25.74 7.80 15.68
CA LEU A 380 25.49 7.29 17.03
C LEU A 380 26.65 7.49 18.01
N GLY A 381 27.81 7.97 17.52
CA GLY A 381 28.98 8.25 18.34
C GLY A 381 29.88 7.05 18.61
N TYR A 382 29.82 6.00 17.77
CA TYR A 382 30.79 4.89 17.87
C TYR A 382 32.13 5.31 17.27
N SER A 383 33.21 4.99 17.98
CA SER A 383 34.60 5.17 17.51
C SER A 383 34.90 4.29 16.32
N GLU A 384 35.96 4.60 15.59
CA GLU A 384 36.38 3.82 14.42
C GLU A 384 36.65 2.35 14.77
N THR A 385 37.34 2.11 15.92
CA THR A 385 37.60 0.76 16.42
C THR A 385 36.32 -0.02 16.71
N GLU A 386 35.34 0.62 17.37
CA GLU A 386 34.05 -0.01 17.65
C GLU A 386 33.27 -0.32 16.37
N ARG A 387 33.25 0.60 15.39
CA ARG A 387 32.57 0.39 14.12
C ARG A 387 33.18 -0.78 13.35
N THR A 388 34.51 -0.87 13.28
CA THR A 388 35.21 -1.99 12.66
C THR A 388 34.89 -3.31 13.35
N ALA A 389 34.88 -3.34 14.69
CA ALA A 389 34.52 -4.53 15.47
C ALA A 389 33.09 -4.99 15.27
N LEU A 390 32.13 -4.05 15.11
CA LEU A 390 30.72 -4.35 14.85
C LEU A 390 30.52 -4.94 13.45
N ARG A 391 31.21 -4.41 12.44
CA ARG A 391 31.09 -4.84 11.05
C ARG A 391 31.90 -6.10 10.74
N GLY A 392 33.03 -6.30 11.37
CA GLY A 392 33.87 -7.50 11.20
C GLY A 392 33.21 -8.79 11.72
N ARG A 393 32.25 -8.69 12.62
CA ARG A 393 31.45 -9.82 13.13
C ARG A 393 30.27 -10.22 12.23
N GLY A 394 29.86 -9.34 11.29
CA GLY A 394 28.80 -9.61 10.32
C GLY A 394 29.28 -10.24 9.01
N GLY A 395 30.59 -10.30 8.76
CA GLY A 395 31.18 -10.72 7.49
C GLY A 395 31.65 -12.19 7.41
N SER A 396 31.39 -13.04 8.40
CA SER A 396 31.83 -14.44 8.39
C SER A 396 30.66 -15.42 8.09
N GLY A 397 29.94 -15.16 7.01
CA GLY A 397 28.95 -16.06 6.45
C GLY A 397 29.03 -16.01 4.93
N SER A 398 30.07 -16.67 4.39
CA SER A 398 30.21 -17.02 2.95
C SER A 398 29.25 -18.13 2.56
#